data_d5db11ec44939be1e13142f9089dc812
#
_entry.id   d5db11ec44939be1e13142f9089dc812
#
_cell.length_a   1.000
_cell.length_b   1.000
_cell.length_c   1.000
_cell.angle_alpha   90.00
_cell.angle_beta   90.00
_cell.angle_gamma   90.00
#
_symmetry.space_group_name_H-M   'P 1'
#
loop_
_entity.id
_entity.type
_entity.pdbx_description
1 polymer ?
#
loop_
_entity_poly.entity_id
_entity_poly.type
_entity_poly.pdbx_seq_one_letter_code
_entity_poly.pdbx_strand_id
1 'polypeptide(L)'
;MKKRLTRQESKTLTQEKLLNAAAKVFARHGFAGASVEEIAETAGFSRGAFHANFKSKDALFLTLVETQVKASTSEIHELVAASKSAEESLQNLRRAYSCYSGADRDAFLLLTEAQLYALRNPRFGKKLCALLGSIHDELIASIKKIQAKMKSKDSVSAEQLVLIGFAFSHGMTLHSLMDPERYSYKLVSDSTRYVFDRVFPIG
;
A
#
# COMPACT_ATOMS: atom_id res chain seq x y z
N MET A 1 -35.17 14.40 -9.31
CA MET A 1 -34.23 15.25 -10.11
C MET A 1 -32.81 14.91 -9.74
N LYS A 2 -31.94 14.50 -10.70
CA LYS A 2 -30.49 14.31 -10.44
C LYS A 2 -29.85 15.69 -10.22
N LYS A 3 -29.22 15.92 -9.06
CA LYS A 3 -28.49 17.14 -8.74
C LYS A 3 -27.36 17.31 -9.77
N ARG A 4 -27.27 18.47 -10.41
CA ARG A 4 -26.20 18.79 -11.38
C ARG A 4 -24.88 18.90 -10.61
N LEU A 5 -23.89 18.09 -10.98
CA LEU A 5 -22.56 18.13 -10.37
C LEU A 5 -21.88 19.47 -10.64
N THR A 6 -21.18 19.98 -9.65
CA THR A 6 -20.27 21.12 -9.84
C THR A 6 -19.10 20.71 -10.73
N ARG A 7 -18.37 21.69 -11.26
CA ARG A 7 -17.17 21.44 -12.09
C ARG A 7 -16.11 20.62 -11.32
N GLN A 8 -15.97 20.89 -10.02
CA GLN A 8 -15.02 20.18 -9.17
C GLN A 8 -15.47 18.73 -8.92
N GLU A 9 -16.74 18.50 -8.57
CA GLU A 9 -17.29 17.15 -8.40
C GLU A 9 -17.17 16.32 -9.68
N SER A 10 -17.45 16.92 -10.83
CA SER A 10 -17.29 16.26 -12.13
C SER A 10 -15.84 15.90 -12.43
N LYS A 11 -14.87 16.75 -12.05
CA LYS A 11 -13.43 16.48 -12.21
C LYS A 11 -13.00 15.31 -11.31
N THR A 12 -13.40 15.32 -10.03
CA THR A 12 -13.09 14.23 -9.09
C THR A 12 -13.64 12.90 -9.60
N LEU A 13 -14.89 12.86 -10.03
CA LEU A 13 -15.50 11.65 -10.58
C LEU A 13 -14.78 11.15 -11.84
N THR A 14 -14.30 12.05 -12.70
CA THR A 14 -13.51 11.68 -13.88
C THR A 14 -12.16 11.08 -13.48
N GLN A 15 -11.48 11.67 -12.49
CA GLN A 15 -10.22 11.15 -11.97
C GLN A 15 -10.39 9.76 -11.36
N GLU A 16 -11.42 9.55 -10.55
CA GLU A 16 -11.74 8.23 -9.97
C GLU A 16 -11.98 7.17 -11.03
N LYS A 17 -12.75 7.50 -12.08
CA LYS A 17 -13.00 6.55 -13.20
C LYS A 17 -11.72 6.23 -13.97
N LEU A 18 -10.84 7.22 -14.20
CA LEU A 18 -9.55 7.00 -14.84
C LEU A 18 -8.62 6.14 -13.99
N LEU A 19 -8.58 6.35 -12.67
CA LEU A 19 -7.80 5.53 -11.73
C LEU A 19 -8.31 4.09 -11.70
N ASN A 20 -9.63 3.89 -11.63
CA ASN A 20 -10.24 2.56 -11.64
C ASN A 20 -9.98 1.81 -12.97
N ALA A 21 -10.02 2.52 -14.10
CA ALA A 21 -9.69 1.94 -15.40
C ALA A 21 -8.20 1.57 -15.47
N ALA A 22 -7.34 2.46 -14.99
CA ALA A 22 -5.90 2.23 -14.96
C ALA A 22 -5.52 1.02 -14.11
N ALA A 23 -6.14 0.83 -12.95
CA ALA A 23 -5.94 -0.35 -12.13
C ALA A 23 -6.21 -1.65 -12.91
N LYS A 24 -7.32 -1.69 -13.65
CA LYS A 24 -7.70 -2.85 -14.48
C LYS A 24 -6.71 -3.08 -15.64
N VAL A 25 -6.31 -2.00 -16.33
CA VAL A 25 -5.40 -2.08 -17.47
C VAL A 25 -4.00 -2.49 -17.01
N PHE A 26 -3.50 -1.92 -15.91
CA PHE A 26 -2.21 -2.31 -15.33
C PHE A 26 -2.21 -3.75 -14.81
N ALA A 27 -3.30 -4.22 -14.21
CA ALA A 27 -3.42 -5.62 -13.77
C ALA A 27 -3.34 -6.62 -14.93
N ARG A 28 -3.80 -6.23 -16.14
CA ARG A 28 -3.79 -7.09 -17.34
C ARG A 28 -2.47 -7.05 -18.11
N HIS A 29 -1.91 -5.88 -18.29
CA HIS A 29 -0.83 -5.62 -19.25
C HIS A 29 0.47 -5.14 -18.60
N GLY A 30 0.45 -4.96 -17.27
CA GLY A 30 1.51 -4.29 -16.53
C GLY A 30 1.60 -2.81 -16.87
N PHE A 31 2.46 -2.07 -16.16
CA PHE A 31 2.65 -0.64 -16.41
C PHE A 31 3.26 -0.38 -17.79
N ALA A 32 4.23 -1.18 -18.22
CA ALA A 32 4.92 -0.98 -19.51
C ALA A 32 3.98 -1.20 -20.70
N GLY A 33 3.16 -2.26 -20.67
CA GLY A 33 2.25 -2.63 -21.74
C GLY A 33 1.00 -1.75 -21.86
N ALA A 34 0.60 -1.06 -20.81
CA ALA A 34 -0.58 -0.20 -20.80
C ALA A 34 -0.36 1.11 -21.58
N SER A 35 -1.37 1.57 -22.32
CA SER A 35 -1.37 2.86 -23.01
C SER A 35 -2.34 3.86 -22.39
N VAL A 36 -2.09 5.16 -22.60
CA VAL A 36 -3.00 6.24 -22.16
C VAL A 36 -4.33 6.13 -22.89
N GLU A 37 -4.29 5.74 -24.15
CA GLU A 37 -5.45 5.56 -25.01
C GLU A 37 -6.37 4.48 -24.44
N GLU A 38 -5.81 3.30 -24.12
CA GLU A 38 -6.55 2.18 -23.57
C GLU A 38 -7.16 2.50 -22.19
N ILE A 39 -6.42 3.20 -21.33
CA ILE A 39 -6.91 3.66 -20.03
C ILE A 39 -8.09 4.61 -20.20
N ALA A 40 -7.97 5.60 -21.09
CA ALA A 40 -9.03 6.57 -21.35
C ALA A 40 -10.28 5.88 -21.91
N GLU A 41 -10.12 5.01 -22.91
CA GLU A 41 -11.20 4.24 -23.52
C GLU A 41 -11.91 3.33 -22.50
N THR A 42 -11.14 2.60 -21.69
CA THR A 42 -11.66 1.75 -20.60
C THR A 42 -12.47 2.56 -19.57
N ALA A 43 -12.08 3.81 -19.34
CA ALA A 43 -12.80 4.73 -18.44
C ALA A 43 -14.02 5.39 -19.09
N GLY A 44 -14.24 5.21 -20.39
CA GLY A 44 -15.30 5.87 -21.18
C GLY A 44 -15.00 7.32 -21.49
N PHE A 45 -13.71 7.69 -21.64
CA PHE A 45 -13.25 9.05 -21.92
C PHE A 45 -12.32 9.11 -23.13
N SER A 46 -12.13 10.33 -23.66
CA SER A 46 -11.13 10.58 -24.68
C SER A 46 -9.73 10.74 -24.09
N ARG A 47 -8.69 10.57 -24.90
CA ARG A 47 -7.30 10.91 -24.57
C ARG A 47 -7.15 12.35 -24.06
N GLY A 48 -7.90 13.30 -24.65
CA GLY A 48 -7.93 14.68 -24.19
C GLY A 48 -8.43 14.84 -22.77
N ALA A 49 -9.47 14.08 -22.40
CA ALA A 49 -9.99 14.06 -21.03
C ALA A 49 -8.96 13.46 -20.04
N PHE A 50 -8.18 12.44 -20.44
CA PHE A 50 -7.06 11.95 -19.65
C PHE A 50 -6.06 13.08 -19.36
N HIS A 51 -5.57 13.77 -20.39
CA HIS A 51 -4.56 14.83 -20.23
C HIS A 51 -5.07 16.06 -19.48
N ALA A 52 -6.37 16.31 -19.47
CA ALA A 52 -6.99 17.34 -18.63
C ALA A 52 -6.94 17.01 -17.13
N ASN A 53 -6.79 15.72 -16.77
CA ASN A 53 -6.77 15.25 -15.39
C ASN A 53 -5.38 14.79 -14.92
N PHE A 54 -4.59 14.16 -15.79
CA PHE A 54 -3.26 13.61 -15.46
C PHE A 54 -2.24 14.06 -16.52
N LYS A 55 -1.10 14.57 -16.05
CA LYS A 55 -0.02 15.07 -16.92
C LYS A 55 0.66 13.96 -17.73
N SER A 56 0.68 12.73 -17.22
CA SER A 56 1.33 11.57 -17.83
C SER A 56 0.80 10.27 -17.24
N LYS A 57 1.10 9.13 -17.89
CA LYS A 57 0.86 7.79 -17.37
C LYS A 57 1.57 7.59 -16.02
N ASP A 58 2.81 8.10 -15.87
CA ASP A 58 3.55 8.07 -14.62
C ASP A 58 2.83 8.81 -13.48
N ALA A 59 2.25 9.98 -13.77
CA ALA A 59 1.53 10.76 -12.77
C ALA A 59 0.26 10.03 -12.30
N LEU A 60 -0.48 9.43 -13.21
CA LEU A 60 -1.64 8.61 -12.88
C LEU A 60 -1.22 7.37 -12.09
N PHE A 61 -0.14 6.68 -12.50
CA PHE A 61 0.36 5.49 -11.81
C PHE A 61 0.77 5.79 -10.37
N LEU A 62 1.51 6.88 -10.15
CA LEU A 62 1.90 7.32 -8.81
C LEU A 62 0.67 7.64 -7.94
N THR A 63 -0.33 8.34 -8.50
CA THR A 63 -1.59 8.63 -7.78
C THR A 63 -2.34 7.34 -7.44
N LEU A 64 -2.37 6.37 -8.34
CA LEU A 64 -3.02 5.08 -8.09
C LEU A 64 -2.32 4.33 -6.95
N VAL A 65 -0.99 4.23 -6.97
CA VAL A 65 -0.19 3.62 -5.89
C VAL A 65 -0.42 4.35 -4.58
N GLU A 66 -0.41 5.68 -4.59
CA GLU A 66 -0.68 6.50 -3.40
C GLU A 66 -2.05 6.19 -2.79
N THR A 67 -3.09 6.12 -3.62
CA THR A 67 -4.45 5.82 -3.17
C THR A 67 -4.53 4.43 -2.54
N GLN A 68 -3.92 3.43 -3.15
CA GLN A 68 -3.90 2.05 -2.66
C GLN A 68 -3.13 1.92 -1.33
N VAL A 69 -1.94 2.50 -1.27
CA VAL A 69 -1.11 2.42 -0.05
C VAL A 69 -1.77 3.18 1.10
N LYS A 70 -2.33 4.36 0.86
CA LYS A 70 -3.07 5.10 1.89
C LYS A 70 -4.30 4.35 2.39
N ALA A 71 -5.06 3.73 1.51
CA ALA A 71 -6.21 2.90 1.91
C ALA A 71 -5.78 1.74 2.81
N SER A 72 -4.68 1.05 2.48
CA SER A 72 -4.16 -0.07 3.27
C SER A 72 -3.55 0.35 4.61
N THR A 73 -3.03 1.58 4.73
CA THR A 73 -2.37 2.06 5.96
C THR A 73 -3.31 2.84 6.88
N SER A 74 -4.36 3.47 6.35
CA SER A 74 -5.32 4.24 7.18
C SER A 74 -6.00 3.36 8.23
N GLU A 75 -6.41 2.15 7.87
CA GLU A 75 -7.03 1.20 8.79
C GLU A 75 -6.09 0.84 9.95
N ILE A 76 -4.79 0.61 9.64
CA ILE A 76 -3.78 0.33 10.66
C ILE A 76 -3.61 1.53 11.60
N HIS A 77 -3.52 2.74 11.05
CA HIS A 77 -3.38 3.95 11.85
C HIS A 77 -4.59 4.18 12.75
N GLU A 78 -5.80 3.99 12.25
CA GLU A 78 -7.03 4.14 13.03
C GLU A 78 -7.08 3.12 14.18
N LEU A 79 -6.77 1.85 13.93
CA LEU A 79 -6.72 0.80 14.93
C LEU A 79 -5.69 1.08 16.03
N VAL A 80 -4.48 1.52 15.64
CA VAL A 80 -3.42 1.88 16.59
C VAL A 80 -3.78 3.15 17.37
N ALA A 81 -4.37 4.16 16.73
CA ALA A 81 -4.79 5.40 17.38
C ALA A 81 -5.92 5.21 18.39
N ALA A 82 -6.85 4.27 18.10
CA ALA A 82 -7.97 3.94 18.99
C ALA A 82 -7.56 3.04 20.17
N SER A 83 -6.35 2.49 20.18
CA SER A 83 -5.88 1.55 21.22
C SER A 83 -5.71 2.24 22.57
N LYS A 84 -6.22 1.61 23.62
CA LYS A 84 -6.17 2.12 25.00
C LYS A 84 -4.88 1.78 25.74
N SER A 85 -4.16 0.74 25.28
CA SER A 85 -2.90 0.30 25.87
C SER A 85 -1.83 0.03 24.79
N ALA A 86 -0.56 -0.11 25.22
CA ALA A 86 0.53 -0.51 24.33
C ALA A 86 0.32 -1.94 23.82
N GLU A 87 -0.18 -2.83 24.67
CA GLU A 87 -0.49 -4.22 24.35
C GLU A 87 -1.57 -4.30 23.27
N GLU A 88 -2.65 -3.51 23.40
CA GLU A 88 -3.71 -3.43 22.40
C GLU A 88 -3.19 -2.89 21.08
N SER A 89 -2.34 -1.86 21.11
CA SER A 89 -1.67 -1.32 19.92
C SER A 89 -0.84 -2.38 19.20
N LEU A 90 -0.06 -3.18 19.95
CA LEU A 90 0.73 -4.28 19.39
C LEU A 90 -0.14 -5.40 18.82
N GLN A 91 -1.23 -5.75 19.50
CA GLN A 91 -2.18 -6.72 18.96
C GLN A 91 -2.83 -6.26 17.67
N ASN A 92 -3.17 -4.97 17.55
CA ASN A 92 -3.74 -4.39 16.35
C ASN A 92 -2.71 -4.34 15.21
N LEU A 93 -1.46 -3.95 15.47
CA LEU A 93 -0.36 -4.06 14.52
C LEU A 93 -0.16 -5.50 14.04
N ARG A 94 -0.15 -6.47 14.95
CA ARG A 94 -0.03 -7.88 14.62
C ARG A 94 -1.15 -8.36 13.70
N ARG A 95 -2.41 -7.98 13.98
CA ARG A 95 -3.54 -8.30 13.10
C ARG A 95 -3.35 -7.70 11.72
N ALA A 96 -2.96 -6.44 11.64
CA ALA A 96 -2.72 -5.75 10.38
C ALA A 96 -1.64 -6.45 9.54
N TYR A 97 -0.50 -6.80 10.14
CA TYR A 97 0.54 -7.55 9.43
C TYR A 97 0.13 -8.98 9.05
N SER A 98 -0.71 -9.64 9.85
CA SER A 98 -1.25 -10.97 9.53
C SER A 98 -2.31 -10.92 8.41
N CYS A 99 -3.12 -9.86 8.36
CA CYS A 99 -4.10 -9.65 7.29
C CYS A 99 -3.46 -9.28 5.96
N TYR A 100 -2.23 -8.73 5.96
CA TYR A 100 -1.51 -8.40 4.72
C TYR A 100 -1.20 -9.63 3.87
N SER A 101 -1.18 -10.81 4.46
CA SER A 101 -1.06 -12.10 3.75
C SER A 101 -2.32 -12.49 2.94
N GLY A 102 -3.46 -11.78 3.16
CA GLY A 102 -4.68 -11.85 2.34
C GLY A 102 -4.86 -10.62 1.45
N ALA A 103 -3.78 -9.85 1.24
CA ALA A 103 -3.80 -8.63 0.45
C ALA A 103 -4.42 -8.85 -0.94
N ASP A 104 -5.16 -7.86 -1.39
CA ASP A 104 -5.64 -7.79 -2.77
C ASP A 104 -4.46 -8.01 -3.72
N ARG A 105 -4.53 -9.11 -4.48
CA ARG A 105 -3.48 -9.51 -5.43
C ARG A 105 -3.15 -8.38 -6.40
N ASP A 106 -4.16 -7.65 -6.85
CA ASP A 106 -3.96 -6.59 -7.82
C ASP A 106 -3.25 -5.38 -7.19
N ALA A 107 -3.57 -5.06 -5.93
CA ALA A 107 -2.87 -4.02 -5.17
C ALA A 107 -1.39 -4.38 -4.93
N PHE A 108 -1.09 -5.65 -4.60
CA PHE A 108 0.27 -6.14 -4.43
C PHE A 108 1.07 -6.07 -5.74
N LEU A 109 0.49 -6.52 -6.85
CA LEU A 109 1.11 -6.47 -8.17
C LEU A 109 1.39 -5.03 -8.60
N LEU A 110 0.44 -4.12 -8.38
CA LEU A 110 0.57 -2.71 -8.69
C LEU A 110 1.75 -2.06 -7.95
N LEU A 111 1.88 -2.31 -6.64
CA LEU A 111 2.98 -1.79 -5.83
C LEU A 111 4.33 -2.40 -6.26
N THR A 112 4.38 -3.71 -6.51
CA THR A 112 5.58 -4.41 -6.97
C THR A 112 6.05 -3.88 -8.33
N GLU A 113 5.13 -3.66 -9.28
CA GLU A 113 5.41 -3.03 -10.57
C GLU A 113 5.96 -1.61 -10.41
N ALA A 114 5.36 -0.82 -9.52
CA ALA A 114 5.84 0.53 -9.25
C ALA A 114 7.27 0.52 -8.68
N GLN A 115 7.59 -0.43 -7.79
CA GLN A 115 8.94 -0.61 -7.26
C GLN A 115 9.94 -1.01 -8.35
N LEU A 116 9.59 -1.98 -9.20
CA LEU A 116 10.44 -2.39 -10.33
C LEU A 116 10.65 -1.26 -11.34
N TYR A 117 9.60 -0.51 -11.64
CA TYR A 117 9.69 0.66 -12.52
C TYR A 117 10.55 1.76 -11.90
N ALA A 118 10.42 2.00 -10.59
CA ALA A 118 11.23 2.98 -9.85
C ALA A 118 12.73 2.68 -9.90
N LEU A 119 13.12 1.39 -9.80
CA LEU A 119 14.52 0.96 -9.90
C LEU A 119 15.12 1.23 -11.29
N ARG A 120 14.30 1.26 -12.35
CA ARG A 120 14.71 1.52 -13.74
C ARG A 120 14.54 2.97 -14.14
N ASN A 121 13.73 3.73 -13.41
CA ASN A 121 13.40 5.13 -13.70
C ASN A 121 13.65 6.03 -12.47
N PRO A 122 14.84 6.65 -12.34
CA PRO A 122 15.21 7.42 -11.15
C PRO A 122 14.28 8.60 -10.84
N ARG A 123 13.67 9.23 -11.87
CA ARG A 123 12.73 10.34 -11.68
C ARG A 123 11.42 9.88 -11.03
N PHE A 124 10.90 8.75 -11.45
CA PHE A 124 9.74 8.12 -10.82
C PHE A 124 10.11 7.58 -9.44
N GLY A 125 11.27 6.91 -9.33
CA GLY A 125 11.79 6.36 -8.09
C GLY A 125 11.88 7.39 -6.97
N LYS A 126 12.41 8.59 -7.26
CA LYS A 126 12.46 9.68 -6.27
C LYS A 126 11.08 10.04 -5.72
N LYS A 127 10.04 10.05 -6.55
CA LYS A 127 8.67 10.36 -6.12
C LYS A 127 8.05 9.22 -5.32
N LEU A 128 8.24 7.98 -5.78
CA LEU A 128 7.75 6.80 -5.08
C LEU A 128 8.42 6.65 -3.71
N CYS A 129 9.75 6.86 -3.62
CA CYS A 129 10.46 6.84 -2.35
C CYS A 129 9.98 7.92 -1.38
N ALA A 130 9.69 9.13 -1.87
CA ALA A 130 9.13 10.20 -1.03
C ALA A 130 7.73 9.82 -0.50
N LEU A 131 6.89 9.22 -1.34
CA LEU A 131 5.56 8.74 -0.95
C LEU A 131 5.66 7.63 0.11
N LEU A 132 6.42 6.57 -0.15
CA LEU A 132 6.56 5.45 0.77
C LEU A 132 7.28 5.88 2.06
N GLY A 133 8.27 6.78 1.95
CA GLY A 133 9.00 7.33 3.08
C GLY A 133 8.07 8.05 4.08
N SER A 134 7.13 8.87 3.59
CA SER A 134 6.18 9.54 4.49
C SER A 134 5.32 8.55 5.29
N ILE A 135 4.93 7.44 4.68
CA ILE A 135 4.15 6.38 5.34
C ILE A 135 5.00 5.62 6.36
N HIS A 136 6.25 5.34 6.03
CA HIS A 136 7.20 4.72 6.97
C HIS A 136 7.44 5.63 8.18
N ASP A 137 7.62 6.93 7.97
CA ASP A 137 7.82 7.91 9.05
C ASP A 137 6.64 7.96 10.02
N GLU A 138 5.40 7.90 9.52
CA GLU A 138 4.20 7.84 10.34
C GLU A 138 4.13 6.56 11.20
N LEU A 139 4.48 5.41 10.60
CA LEU A 139 4.54 4.14 11.32
C LEU A 139 5.68 4.12 12.36
N ILE A 140 6.86 4.63 12.01
CA ILE A 140 7.98 4.78 12.92
C ILE A 140 7.57 5.63 14.14
N ALA A 141 6.90 6.76 13.90
CA ALA A 141 6.43 7.62 14.98
C ALA A 141 5.42 6.91 15.90
N SER A 142 4.54 6.09 15.32
CA SER A 142 3.58 5.28 16.07
C SER A 142 4.26 4.21 16.92
N ILE A 143 5.22 3.48 16.35
CA ILE A 143 5.99 2.46 17.07
C ILE A 143 6.82 3.07 18.19
N LYS A 144 7.49 4.23 17.97
CA LYS A 144 8.23 4.94 19.02
C LYS A 144 7.34 5.30 20.22
N LYS A 145 6.10 5.72 19.98
CA LYS A 145 5.13 5.99 21.07
C LYS A 145 4.78 4.72 21.86
N ILE A 146 4.64 3.58 21.19
CA ILE A 146 4.37 2.29 21.83
C ILE A 146 5.59 1.87 22.68
N GLN A 147 6.79 1.89 22.10
CA GLN A 147 8.04 1.53 22.79
C GLN A 147 8.28 2.39 24.02
N ALA A 148 8.03 3.69 23.97
CA ALA A 148 8.16 4.59 25.10
C ALA A 148 7.26 4.21 26.29
N LYS A 149 6.07 3.63 26.04
CA LYS A 149 5.14 3.15 27.06
C LYS A 149 5.57 1.80 27.67
N MET A 150 6.26 0.96 26.89
CA MET A 150 6.64 -0.40 27.31
C MET A 150 7.90 -0.48 28.19
N LYS A 151 8.68 0.62 28.31
CA LYS A 151 9.93 0.69 29.10
C LYS A 151 10.97 -0.42 28.79
N SER A 152 10.92 -1.01 27.59
CA SER A 152 11.83 -2.08 27.19
C SER A 152 13.23 -1.50 26.91
N LYS A 153 14.28 -2.04 27.57
CA LYS A 153 15.68 -1.59 27.41
C LYS A 153 16.39 -2.21 26.20
N ASP A 154 15.95 -3.36 25.72
CA ASP A 154 16.58 -4.16 24.65
C ASP A 154 15.67 -4.26 23.43
N SER A 155 15.10 -3.16 22.98
CA SER A 155 14.22 -3.17 21.84
C SER A 155 14.97 -2.83 20.54
N VAL A 156 14.66 -3.58 19.49
CA VAL A 156 14.98 -3.23 18.09
C VAL A 156 14.41 -1.84 17.79
N SER A 157 15.15 -0.98 17.08
CA SER A 157 14.66 0.38 16.81
C SER A 157 13.37 0.38 16.00
N ALA A 158 12.56 1.44 16.13
CA ALA A 158 11.31 1.56 15.38
C ALA A 158 11.55 1.54 13.87
N GLU A 159 12.66 2.11 13.40
CA GLU A 159 13.09 2.10 12.00
C GLU A 159 13.37 0.66 11.52
N GLN A 160 14.08 -0.12 12.32
CA GLN A 160 14.35 -1.54 12.01
C GLN A 160 13.08 -2.36 12.00
N LEU A 161 12.16 -2.11 12.95
CA LEU A 161 10.87 -2.82 13.02
C LEU A 161 10.01 -2.55 11.78
N VAL A 162 9.93 -1.31 11.31
CA VAL A 162 9.21 -0.93 10.10
C VAL A 162 9.85 -1.61 8.88
N LEU A 163 11.18 -1.54 8.74
CA LEU A 163 11.89 -2.19 7.62
C LEU A 163 11.67 -3.71 7.59
N ILE A 164 11.84 -4.37 8.74
CA ILE A 164 11.63 -5.83 8.88
C ILE A 164 10.19 -6.19 8.51
N GLY A 165 9.22 -5.45 9.06
CA GLY A 165 7.81 -5.69 8.81
C GLY A 165 7.44 -5.61 7.33
N PHE A 166 7.86 -4.55 6.63
CA PHE A 166 7.61 -4.41 5.20
C PHE A 166 8.33 -5.45 4.36
N ALA A 167 9.63 -5.70 4.60
CA ALA A 167 10.39 -6.70 3.86
C ALA A 167 9.82 -8.11 4.05
N PHE A 168 9.47 -8.46 5.28
CA PHE A 168 8.88 -9.76 5.61
C PHE A 168 7.51 -9.93 4.96
N SER A 169 6.60 -8.96 5.16
CA SER A 169 5.26 -9.01 4.55
C SER A 169 5.30 -9.07 3.04
N HIS A 170 6.16 -8.29 2.40
CA HIS A 170 6.30 -8.30 0.95
C HIS A 170 6.79 -9.65 0.44
N GLY A 171 7.83 -10.22 1.05
CA GLY A 171 8.35 -11.54 0.68
C GLY A 171 7.34 -12.67 0.89
N MET A 172 6.64 -12.67 2.03
CA MET A 172 5.62 -13.69 2.34
C MET A 172 4.44 -13.61 1.37
N THR A 173 3.96 -12.40 1.04
CA THR A 173 2.88 -12.19 0.08
C THR A 173 3.29 -12.67 -1.32
N LEU A 174 4.51 -12.33 -1.75
CA LEU A 174 5.03 -12.75 -3.04
C LEU A 174 5.02 -14.28 -3.17
N HIS A 175 5.58 -14.99 -2.19
CA HIS A 175 5.64 -16.46 -2.20
C HIS A 175 4.24 -17.08 -2.16
N SER A 176 3.33 -16.56 -1.34
CA SER A 176 1.95 -17.06 -1.25
C SER A 176 1.17 -16.88 -2.55
N LEU A 177 1.39 -15.77 -3.28
CA LEU A 177 0.73 -15.52 -4.56
C LEU A 177 1.34 -16.34 -5.72
N MET A 178 2.62 -16.68 -5.64
CA MET A 178 3.32 -17.51 -6.66
C MET A 178 2.98 -18.99 -6.53
N ASP A 179 2.90 -19.51 -5.32
CA ASP A 179 2.68 -20.93 -5.03
C ASP A 179 1.80 -21.09 -3.78
N PRO A 180 0.47 -20.88 -3.91
CA PRO A 180 -0.46 -20.92 -2.79
C PRO A 180 -0.65 -22.32 -2.20
N GLU A 181 -0.34 -23.39 -2.97
CA GLU A 181 -0.40 -24.77 -2.46
C GLU A 181 0.73 -25.02 -1.46
N ARG A 182 1.95 -24.60 -1.78
CA ARG A 182 3.12 -24.73 -0.93
C ARG A 182 3.13 -23.73 0.21
N TYR A 183 2.79 -22.47 -0.05
CA TYR A 183 2.79 -21.36 0.90
C TYR A 183 1.35 -20.94 1.25
N SER A 184 0.62 -21.87 1.87
CA SER A 184 -0.78 -21.64 2.23
C SER A 184 -0.96 -20.43 3.14
N TYR A 185 -2.14 -19.80 3.08
CA TYR A 185 -2.51 -18.69 3.97
C TYR A 185 -2.22 -19.02 5.45
N LYS A 186 -2.54 -20.25 5.90
CA LYS A 186 -2.28 -20.68 7.27
C LYS A 186 -0.78 -20.65 7.60
N LEU A 187 0.07 -21.19 6.73
CA LEU A 187 1.53 -21.20 6.93
C LEU A 187 2.08 -19.77 7.00
N VAL A 188 1.66 -18.90 6.08
CA VAL A 188 2.07 -17.48 6.05
C VAL A 188 1.62 -16.74 7.32
N SER A 189 0.37 -16.91 7.73
CA SER A 189 -0.19 -16.29 8.95
C SER A 189 0.53 -16.76 10.21
N ASP A 190 0.77 -18.07 10.35
CA ASP A 190 1.48 -18.64 11.50
C ASP A 190 2.94 -18.17 11.55
N SER A 191 3.61 -18.08 10.39
CA SER A 191 4.98 -17.56 10.29
C SER A 191 5.07 -16.08 10.64
N THR A 192 4.10 -15.28 10.17
CA THR A 192 4.02 -13.85 10.48
C THR A 192 3.83 -13.65 11.98
N ARG A 193 2.93 -14.43 12.61
CA ARG A 193 2.72 -14.39 14.05
C ARG A 193 3.99 -14.76 14.82
N TYR A 194 4.67 -15.83 14.41
CA TYR A 194 5.90 -16.29 15.05
C TYR A 194 7.01 -15.23 15.04
N VAL A 195 7.20 -14.56 13.90
CA VAL A 195 8.20 -13.48 13.77
C VAL A 195 7.77 -12.29 14.62
N PHE A 196 6.49 -11.88 14.52
CA PHE A 196 5.98 -10.74 15.26
C PHE A 196 6.15 -10.92 16.79
N ASP A 197 5.82 -12.08 17.33
CA ASP A 197 5.91 -12.38 18.77
C ASP A 197 7.36 -12.35 19.29
N ARG A 198 8.36 -12.54 18.42
CA ARG A 198 9.78 -12.45 18.76
C ARG A 198 10.37 -11.05 18.60
N VAL A 199 9.90 -10.34 17.63
CA VAL A 199 10.37 -8.98 17.32
C VAL A 199 9.70 -7.94 18.21
N PHE A 200 8.47 -8.23 18.66
CA PHE A 200 7.70 -7.44 19.62
C PHE A 200 7.30 -8.32 20.83
N PRO A 201 8.23 -8.67 21.71
CA PRO A 201 7.89 -9.46 22.86
C PRO A 201 6.87 -8.68 23.73
N ILE A 202 5.68 -9.24 23.88
CA ILE A 202 4.71 -8.80 24.87
C ILE A 202 5.19 -9.45 26.17
N GLY A 203 5.76 -8.65 27.08
CA GLY A 203 6.25 -9.10 28.37
C GLY A 203 5.17 -9.68 29.25
#